data_11e59352584133b041955ed267963a93
#
_entry.id   11e59352584133b041955ed267963a93
#
_cell.length_a   1.000
_cell.length_b   1.000
_cell.length_c   1.000
_cell.angle_alpha   90.00
_cell.angle_beta   90.00
_cell.angle_gamma   90.00
#
_symmetry.space_group_name_H-M   'P 1'
#
loop_
_entity.id
_entity.type
_entity.pdbx_description
1 polymer ?
#
loop_
_entity_poly.entity_id
_entity_poly.type
_entity_poly.pdbx_seq_one_letter_code
_entity_poly.pdbx_strand_id
1 'polypeptide(L)'
;MAKVFLTAQNIDIYDGDGRDLYARTGSTSVEQVSSAGACGVILGHPETGDSPKVVKLKLNTVLDRTKTVLPPSFTRITLMAGESWEDFQSQDSLGVAKLIAAQISSLLSEVPENYAANFTIGYDPKWGSKGSGHDDAPPPEPDFISGVAKEIRSILLEKYGKETGSAIPIIYGGRSTPERTLVILADSNIDGLILGSACDTVQKTQGIIDAMKQAKPKTSKVLHANFKAINLSDPYEEYARLFRALDDSFTIYISPSHSDLRAVVSALVHEQ
;
A
#
# COMPACT_ATOMS: atom_id res chain seq x y z
N MET A 1 -3.89 -19.60 9.07
CA MET A 1 -4.78 -18.52 8.58
C MET A 1 -3.93 -17.32 8.17
N ALA A 2 -4.37 -16.58 7.14
CA ALA A 2 -3.71 -15.35 6.73
C ALA A 2 -3.63 -14.32 7.87
N LYS A 3 -2.56 -13.50 7.86
CA LYS A 3 -2.47 -12.35 8.75
C LYS A 3 -3.25 -11.20 8.13
N VAL A 4 -4.30 -10.71 8.80
CA VAL A 4 -5.14 -9.62 8.31
C VAL A 4 -4.90 -8.37 9.14
N PHE A 5 -4.65 -7.24 8.45
CA PHE A 5 -4.40 -5.93 9.03
C PHE A 5 -5.37 -4.89 8.47
N LEU A 6 -6.02 -4.15 9.34
CA LEU A 6 -6.85 -3.03 8.94
C LEU A 6 -6.00 -1.76 8.87
N THR A 7 -6.03 -1.07 7.72
CA THR A 7 -5.25 0.15 7.50
C THR A 7 -6.12 1.30 7.03
N ALA A 8 -5.77 2.53 7.42
CA ALA A 8 -6.41 3.71 6.87
C ALA A 8 -5.87 4.02 5.47
N GLN A 9 -6.71 4.59 4.61
CA GLN A 9 -6.32 4.96 3.24
C GLN A 9 -5.40 6.18 3.16
N ASN A 10 -5.44 7.04 4.16
CA ASN A 10 -4.66 8.26 4.29
C ASN A 10 -4.83 8.86 5.69
N ILE A 11 -4.03 9.87 5.99
CA ILE A 11 -4.18 10.79 7.12
C ILE A 11 -3.87 12.21 6.68
N ASP A 12 -4.29 13.19 7.48
CA ASP A 12 -3.91 14.60 7.31
C ASP A 12 -2.75 14.98 8.23
N ILE A 13 -2.03 16.05 7.85
CA ILE A 13 -0.89 16.58 8.61
C ILE A 13 -1.39 17.61 9.62
N TYR A 14 -0.85 17.55 10.82
CA TYR A 14 -1.14 18.52 11.88
C TYR A 14 0.08 19.35 12.30
N ASP A 15 1.29 18.92 11.94
CA ASP A 15 2.50 19.58 12.40
C ASP A 15 2.96 20.69 11.47
N GLY A 16 3.40 21.78 12.05
CA GLY A 16 4.17 22.85 11.39
C GLY A 16 3.37 23.98 10.76
N ASP A 17 2.04 23.96 10.79
CA ASP A 17 1.23 25.09 10.28
C ASP A 17 0.69 26.02 11.38
N GLY A 18 1.03 25.75 12.64
CA GLY A 18 0.63 26.58 13.79
C GLY A 18 -0.85 26.53 14.14
N ARG A 19 -1.64 25.66 13.48
CA ARG A 19 -3.07 25.51 13.77
C ARG A 19 -3.31 24.43 14.81
N ASP A 20 -4.21 24.72 15.74
CA ASP A 20 -4.71 23.74 16.70
C ASP A 20 -5.51 22.64 16.00
N LEU A 21 -5.54 21.43 16.59
CA LEU A 21 -6.40 20.31 16.15
C LEU A 21 -7.87 20.72 15.98
N TYR A 22 -8.37 21.61 16.85
CA TYR A 22 -9.75 22.10 16.78
C TYR A 22 -10.05 23.01 15.58
N ALA A 23 -9.02 23.50 14.89
CA ALA A 23 -9.15 24.35 13.70
C ALA A 23 -9.10 23.56 12.38
N ARG A 24 -9.30 22.24 12.41
CA ARG A 24 -9.11 21.33 11.25
C ARG A 24 -10.38 20.59 10.87
N THR A 25 -11.38 21.36 10.55
CA THR A 25 -12.68 20.79 10.09
C THR A 25 -12.48 19.88 8.88
N GLY A 26 -12.97 18.64 8.97
CA GLY A 26 -12.94 17.66 7.90
C GLY A 26 -11.63 16.88 7.76
N SER A 27 -10.58 17.24 8.51
CA SER A 27 -9.32 16.50 8.51
C SER A 27 -9.40 15.22 9.36
N THR A 28 -8.60 14.23 8.99
CA THR A 28 -8.52 12.95 9.69
C THR A 28 -7.11 12.74 10.26
N SER A 29 -6.98 12.65 11.59
CA SER A 29 -5.70 12.41 12.24
C SER A 29 -5.34 10.92 12.31
N VAL A 30 -4.05 10.64 12.54
CA VAL A 30 -3.59 9.27 12.79
C VAL A 30 -4.21 8.70 14.07
N GLU A 31 -4.44 9.53 15.09
CA GLU A 31 -5.11 9.12 16.33
C GLU A 31 -6.57 8.72 16.09
N GLN A 32 -7.27 9.46 15.22
CA GLN A 32 -8.66 9.16 14.86
C GLN A 32 -8.77 7.81 14.14
N VAL A 33 -7.92 7.55 13.14
CA VAL A 33 -7.94 6.27 12.41
C VAL A 33 -7.52 5.11 13.32
N SER A 34 -6.55 5.33 14.21
CA SER A 34 -6.14 4.34 15.21
C SER A 34 -7.28 4.03 16.19
N SER A 35 -7.98 5.06 16.69
CA SER A 35 -9.15 4.90 17.57
C SER A 35 -10.33 4.23 16.87
N ALA A 36 -10.41 4.32 15.55
CA ALA A 36 -11.38 3.59 14.74
C ALA A 36 -10.97 2.12 14.51
N GLY A 37 -9.78 1.70 14.96
CA GLY A 37 -9.30 0.32 14.90
C GLY A 37 -8.26 0.05 13.81
N ALA A 38 -7.82 1.05 13.06
CA ALA A 38 -6.72 0.86 12.12
C ALA A 38 -5.41 0.56 12.87
N CYS A 39 -4.63 -0.37 12.36
CA CYS A 39 -3.29 -0.69 12.85
C CYS A 39 -2.18 -0.18 11.91
N GLY A 40 -2.55 0.62 10.92
CA GLY A 40 -1.62 1.21 9.96
C GLY A 40 -2.29 2.16 8.99
N VAL A 41 -1.50 2.62 8.00
CA VAL A 41 -1.93 3.63 7.04
C VAL A 41 -1.23 3.46 5.68
N ILE A 42 -1.93 3.86 4.60
CA ILE A 42 -1.32 4.11 3.28
C ILE A 42 -0.88 5.58 3.22
N LEU A 43 0.34 5.83 2.77
CA LEU A 43 0.87 7.18 2.54
C LEU A 43 1.38 7.31 1.10
N GLY A 44 1.12 8.43 0.46
CA GLY A 44 1.60 8.74 -0.88
C GLY A 44 0.85 8.06 -2.02
N HIS A 45 -0.35 7.53 -1.77
CA HIS A 45 -1.19 7.00 -2.86
C HIS A 45 -1.43 8.10 -3.92
N PRO A 46 -1.28 7.79 -5.22
CA PRO A 46 -1.35 8.81 -6.29
C PRO A 46 -2.62 9.66 -6.27
N GLU A 47 -3.75 9.07 -5.89
CA GLU A 47 -5.05 9.76 -5.85
C GLU A 47 -5.16 10.82 -4.75
N THR A 48 -4.28 10.81 -3.75
CA THR A 48 -4.29 11.86 -2.71
C THR A 48 -3.73 13.18 -3.20
N GLY A 49 -2.97 13.18 -4.30
CA GLY A 49 -2.31 14.38 -4.84
C GLY A 49 -1.21 14.94 -3.94
N ASP A 50 -0.78 14.19 -2.94
CA ASP A 50 0.27 14.61 -2.02
C ASP A 50 1.62 14.79 -2.75
N SER A 51 2.27 15.92 -2.52
CA SER A 51 3.66 16.10 -2.96
C SER A 51 4.60 15.22 -2.12
N PRO A 52 5.81 14.89 -2.60
CA PRO A 52 6.79 14.12 -1.80
C PRO A 52 7.09 14.74 -0.44
N LYS A 53 7.08 16.09 -0.35
CA LYS A 53 7.23 16.81 0.92
C LYS A 53 6.08 16.54 1.88
N VAL A 54 4.84 16.52 1.39
CA VAL A 54 3.64 16.22 2.18
C VAL A 54 3.66 14.78 2.65
N VAL A 55 4.01 13.83 1.77
CA VAL A 55 4.15 12.41 2.15
C VAL A 55 5.19 12.23 3.26
N LYS A 56 6.34 12.92 3.15
CA LYS A 56 7.40 12.87 4.18
C LYS A 56 6.92 13.43 5.52
N LEU A 57 6.17 14.54 5.51
CA LEU A 57 5.57 15.11 6.73
C LEU A 57 4.56 14.14 7.37
N LYS A 58 3.69 13.52 6.58
CA LYS A 58 2.76 12.48 7.06
C LYS A 58 3.50 11.31 7.67
N LEU A 59 4.55 10.82 7.01
CA LEU A 59 5.39 9.73 7.51
C LEU A 59 6.02 10.08 8.85
N ASN A 60 6.63 11.25 8.97
CA ASN A 60 7.25 11.73 10.21
C ASN A 60 6.21 11.87 11.33
N THR A 61 5.01 12.39 11.02
CA THR A 61 3.90 12.46 11.97
C THR A 61 3.54 11.08 12.50
N VAL A 62 3.38 10.08 11.63
CA VAL A 62 3.08 8.70 12.08
C VAL A 62 4.20 8.16 12.98
N LEU A 63 5.47 8.29 12.55
CA LEU A 63 6.62 7.79 13.31
C LEU A 63 6.77 8.45 14.68
N ASP A 64 6.49 9.75 14.80
CA ASP A 64 6.55 10.45 16.08
C ASP A 64 5.38 10.07 16.99
N ARG A 65 4.19 9.89 16.43
CA ARG A 65 3.01 9.45 17.19
C ARG A 65 3.11 8.00 17.66
N THR A 66 3.75 7.11 16.91
CA THR A 66 4.02 5.75 17.38
C THR A 66 4.91 5.70 18.62
N LYS A 67 5.76 6.70 18.84
CA LYS A 67 6.62 6.81 20.05
C LYS A 67 5.87 7.31 21.28
N THR A 68 4.73 8.01 21.11
CA THR A 68 4.13 8.82 22.18
C THR A 68 2.68 8.49 22.48
N VAL A 69 1.83 8.29 21.49
CA VAL A 69 0.36 8.29 21.65
C VAL A 69 -0.30 7.06 21.06
N LEU A 70 0.23 6.53 19.94
CA LEU A 70 -0.40 5.40 19.26
C LEU A 70 -0.16 4.08 20.01
N PRO A 71 -1.12 3.14 19.96
CA PRO A 71 -0.91 1.85 20.57
C PRO A 71 0.20 1.07 19.86
N PRO A 72 0.89 0.14 20.55
CA PRO A 72 1.94 -0.69 19.95
C PRO A 72 1.48 -1.52 18.74
N SER A 73 0.16 -1.72 18.60
CA SER A 73 -0.43 -2.39 17.44
C SER A 73 -0.47 -1.54 16.18
N PHE A 74 -0.33 -0.21 16.27
CA PHE A 74 -0.28 0.67 15.11
C PHE A 74 1.13 0.70 14.51
N THR A 75 1.43 -0.26 13.66
CA THR A 75 2.79 -0.48 13.16
C THR A 75 2.90 -0.57 11.65
N ARG A 76 1.80 -0.61 10.89
CA ARG A 76 1.85 -0.91 9.46
C ARG A 76 1.80 0.36 8.61
N ILE A 77 2.83 0.57 7.78
CA ILE A 77 2.91 1.71 6.86
C ILE A 77 3.11 1.19 5.45
N THR A 78 2.13 1.43 4.57
CA THR A 78 2.30 1.21 3.14
C THR A 78 2.69 2.52 2.49
N LEU A 79 3.94 2.62 2.05
CA LEU A 79 4.50 3.81 1.44
C LEU A 79 4.47 3.67 -0.08
N MET A 80 3.70 4.54 -0.74
CA MET A 80 3.49 4.49 -2.18
C MET A 80 4.38 5.48 -2.90
N ALA A 81 4.90 5.07 -4.06
CA ALA A 81 5.59 5.92 -5.02
C ALA A 81 5.21 5.51 -6.44
N GLY A 82 5.23 6.47 -7.35
CA GLY A 82 4.93 6.25 -8.76
C GLY A 82 5.21 7.49 -9.56
N GLU A 83 5.55 7.29 -10.82
CA GLU A 83 5.81 8.35 -11.78
C GLU A 83 4.51 8.96 -12.34
N SER A 84 4.62 10.19 -12.85
CA SER A 84 3.59 10.82 -13.66
C SER A 84 3.62 10.28 -15.10
N TRP A 85 2.59 10.61 -15.87
CA TRP A 85 2.57 10.30 -17.31
C TRP A 85 3.69 11.01 -18.06
N GLU A 86 3.98 12.24 -17.70
CA GLU A 86 5.04 13.05 -18.26
C GLU A 86 6.43 12.45 -18.00
N ASP A 87 6.67 11.97 -16.75
CA ASP A 87 7.90 11.28 -16.40
C ASP A 87 8.06 10.00 -17.20
N PHE A 88 6.98 9.20 -17.31
CA PHE A 88 6.98 7.96 -18.11
C PHE A 88 7.29 8.19 -19.57
N GLN A 89 6.77 9.26 -20.18
CA GLN A 89 7.00 9.57 -21.59
C GLN A 89 8.35 10.22 -21.85
N SER A 90 8.93 10.93 -20.90
CA SER A 90 10.15 11.71 -21.08
C SER A 90 11.44 10.94 -20.78
N GLN A 91 11.34 9.77 -20.19
CA GLN A 91 12.48 8.99 -19.74
C GLN A 91 12.43 7.55 -20.28
N ASP A 92 13.59 6.91 -20.35
CA ASP A 92 13.65 5.48 -20.59
C ASP A 92 13.28 4.68 -19.32
N SER A 93 13.11 3.37 -19.46
CA SER A 93 12.71 2.50 -18.36
C SER A 93 13.66 2.56 -17.16
N LEU A 94 14.95 2.71 -17.39
CA LEU A 94 15.94 2.83 -16.33
C LEU A 94 15.87 4.19 -15.63
N GLY A 95 15.63 5.25 -16.39
CA GLY A 95 15.44 6.61 -15.86
C GLY A 95 14.24 6.67 -14.91
N VAL A 96 13.09 6.12 -15.32
CA VAL A 96 11.90 6.02 -14.46
C VAL A 96 12.19 5.17 -13.23
N ALA A 97 12.82 4.01 -13.38
CA ALA A 97 13.15 3.13 -12.24
C ALA A 97 14.01 3.85 -11.20
N LYS A 98 15.04 4.58 -11.64
CA LYS A 98 15.88 5.40 -10.76
C LYS A 98 15.13 6.56 -10.11
N LEU A 99 14.21 7.21 -10.84
CA LEU A 99 13.36 8.26 -10.29
C LEU A 99 12.53 7.73 -9.11
N ILE A 100 11.88 6.58 -9.28
CA ILE A 100 11.08 5.96 -8.23
C ILE A 100 11.95 5.51 -7.04
N ALA A 101 13.10 4.90 -7.30
CA ALA A 101 14.04 4.52 -6.26
C ALA A 101 14.52 5.74 -5.46
N ALA A 102 14.81 6.87 -6.11
CA ALA A 102 15.19 8.11 -5.45
C ALA A 102 14.05 8.71 -4.61
N GLN A 103 12.79 8.64 -5.07
CA GLN A 103 11.62 9.03 -4.28
C GLN A 103 11.54 8.22 -2.97
N ILE A 104 11.62 6.90 -3.06
CA ILE A 104 11.59 5.99 -1.89
C ILE A 104 12.79 6.25 -0.98
N SER A 105 14.00 6.39 -1.50
CA SER A 105 15.20 6.71 -0.73
C SER A 105 15.04 8.01 0.07
N SER A 106 14.50 9.06 -0.56
CA SER A 106 14.24 10.35 0.08
C SER A 106 13.22 10.21 1.21
N LEU A 107 12.12 9.49 1.00
CA LEU A 107 11.10 9.26 2.00
C LEU A 107 11.64 8.47 3.20
N LEU A 108 12.44 7.44 2.93
CA LEU A 108 13.01 6.58 3.97
C LEU A 108 14.26 7.17 4.65
N SER A 109 14.79 8.34 4.20
CA SER A 109 16.09 8.86 4.66
C SER A 109 16.24 8.93 6.19
N GLU A 110 15.18 9.28 6.89
CA GLU A 110 15.15 9.45 8.35
C GLU A 110 14.50 8.27 9.10
N VAL A 111 14.11 7.22 8.38
CA VAL A 111 13.46 6.05 8.98
C VAL A 111 14.51 5.12 9.56
N PRO A 112 14.52 4.88 10.89
CA PRO A 112 15.46 3.98 11.53
C PRO A 112 15.17 2.51 11.17
N GLU A 113 16.22 1.67 11.24
CA GLU A 113 16.12 0.25 10.88
C GLU A 113 15.08 -0.52 11.71
N ASN A 114 14.93 -0.21 12.99
CA ASN A 114 13.95 -0.86 13.86
C ASN A 114 12.49 -0.64 13.43
N TYR A 115 12.22 0.33 12.56
CA TYR A 115 10.90 0.53 11.94
C TYR A 115 10.76 -0.16 10.60
N ALA A 116 11.86 -0.61 9.99
CA ALA A 116 11.86 -1.13 8.62
C ALA A 116 10.92 -2.33 8.41
N ALA A 117 10.80 -3.23 9.39
CA ALA A 117 9.89 -4.37 9.36
C ALA A 117 8.40 -4.00 9.31
N ASN A 118 8.07 -2.74 9.55
CA ASN A 118 6.70 -2.22 9.54
C ASN A 118 6.27 -1.67 8.18
N PHE A 119 7.21 -1.55 7.24
CA PHE A 119 6.93 -0.97 5.93
C PHE A 119 6.54 -2.02 4.91
N THR A 120 5.68 -1.59 4.00
CA THR A 120 5.46 -2.18 2.68
C THR A 120 5.66 -1.06 1.67
N ILE A 121 6.45 -1.30 0.62
CA ILE A 121 6.67 -0.32 -0.44
C ILE A 121 5.75 -0.65 -1.60
N GLY A 122 4.94 0.32 -2.01
CA GLY A 122 4.04 0.19 -3.15
C GLY A 122 4.58 0.98 -4.35
N TYR A 123 4.79 0.30 -5.47
CA TYR A 123 4.98 0.93 -6.75
C TYR A 123 3.63 1.05 -7.45
N ASP A 124 3.14 2.28 -7.62
CA ASP A 124 1.83 2.58 -8.20
C ASP A 124 1.98 3.73 -9.21
N PRO A 125 2.19 3.44 -10.51
CA PRO A 125 2.30 4.45 -11.54
C PRO A 125 1.01 5.25 -11.61
N LYS A 126 1.12 6.58 -11.45
CA LYS A 126 -0.04 7.51 -11.39
C LYS A 126 -0.97 7.38 -12.58
N TRP A 127 -0.40 7.13 -13.76
CA TRP A 127 -1.13 6.98 -15.01
C TRP A 127 -1.67 5.56 -15.25
N GLY A 128 -1.14 4.57 -14.54
CA GLY A 128 -1.47 3.16 -14.70
C GLY A 128 -2.79 2.73 -14.05
N SER A 129 -3.40 3.56 -13.22
CA SER A 129 -4.67 3.28 -12.56
C SER A 129 -5.87 3.65 -13.41
N LYS A 130 -6.99 2.94 -13.23
CA LYS A 130 -8.25 3.27 -13.88
C LYS A 130 -8.78 4.61 -13.37
N GLY A 131 -9.25 5.46 -14.29
CA GLY A 131 -9.75 6.80 -13.97
C GLY A 131 -8.64 7.85 -13.81
N SER A 132 -7.41 7.53 -14.20
CA SER A 132 -6.26 8.46 -14.15
C SER A 132 -6.26 9.52 -15.25
N GLY A 133 -7.18 9.44 -16.22
CA GLY A 133 -7.16 10.24 -17.45
C GLY A 133 -6.33 9.63 -18.59
N HIS A 134 -5.69 8.49 -18.36
CA HIS A 134 -4.88 7.76 -19.33
C HIS A 134 -5.37 6.31 -19.49
N ASP A 135 -6.68 6.12 -19.39
CA ASP A 135 -7.29 4.79 -19.44
C ASP A 135 -7.07 4.05 -20.76
N ASP A 136 -6.87 4.79 -21.85
CA ASP A 136 -6.59 4.24 -23.19
C ASP A 136 -5.13 3.78 -23.34
N ALA A 137 -4.21 4.24 -22.49
CA ALA A 137 -2.84 3.76 -22.49
C ALA A 137 -2.76 2.31 -21.99
N PRO A 138 -1.93 1.44 -22.59
CA PRO A 138 -1.71 0.10 -22.06
C PRO A 138 -1.11 0.17 -20.64
N PRO A 139 -1.43 -0.78 -19.75
CA PRO A 139 -0.76 -0.83 -18.44
C PRO A 139 0.75 -1.08 -18.62
N PRO A 140 1.60 -0.66 -17.66
CA PRO A 140 3.04 -0.92 -17.71
C PRO A 140 3.35 -2.39 -17.97
N GLU A 141 4.29 -2.66 -18.86
CA GLU A 141 4.71 -4.02 -19.16
C GLU A 141 5.39 -4.68 -17.94
N PRO A 142 5.27 -6.01 -17.77
CA PRO A 142 5.85 -6.72 -16.62
C PRO A 142 7.36 -6.49 -16.44
N ASP A 143 8.13 -6.45 -17.53
CA ASP A 143 9.56 -6.19 -17.48
C ASP A 143 9.89 -4.79 -16.98
N PHE A 144 9.05 -3.81 -17.33
CA PHE A 144 9.18 -2.45 -16.81
C PHE A 144 8.92 -2.42 -15.29
N ILE A 145 7.84 -3.08 -14.83
CA ILE A 145 7.50 -3.20 -13.40
C ILE A 145 8.65 -3.89 -12.65
N SER A 146 9.20 -4.95 -13.22
CA SER A 146 10.37 -5.68 -12.69
C SER A 146 11.59 -4.78 -12.53
N GLY A 147 11.89 -3.95 -13.54
CA GLY A 147 13.00 -2.98 -13.49
C GLY A 147 12.84 -2.00 -12.33
N VAL A 148 11.64 -1.43 -12.13
CA VAL A 148 11.37 -0.53 -11.00
C VAL A 148 11.49 -1.26 -9.66
N ALA A 149 10.92 -2.44 -9.53
CA ALA A 149 10.99 -3.22 -8.30
C ALA A 149 12.44 -3.59 -7.92
N LYS A 150 13.29 -3.89 -8.92
CA LYS A 150 14.72 -4.15 -8.74
C LYS A 150 15.46 -2.93 -8.19
N GLU A 151 15.24 -1.74 -8.74
CA GLU A 151 15.88 -0.52 -8.24
C GLU A 151 15.39 -0.17 -6.82
N ILE A 152 14.11 -0.32 -6.53
CA ILE A 152 13.57 -0.17 -5.16
C ILE A 152 14.26 -1.17 -4.22
N ARG A 153 14.35 -2.45 -4.60
CA ARG A 153 15.03 -3.48 -3.80
C ARG A 153 16.50 -3.13 -3.53
N SER A 154 17.19 -2.59 -4.53
CA SER A 154 18.59 -2.15 -4.37
C SER A 154 18.73 -1.08 -3.28
N ILE A 155 17.88 -0.06 -3.28
CA ILE A 155 17.85 0.99 -2.25
C ILE A 155 17.54 0.43 -0.85
N LEU A 156 16.61 -0.51 -0.76
CA LEU A 156 16.28 -1.14 0.53
C LEU A 156 17.44 -1.97 1.08
N LEU A 157 18.15 -2.70 0.22
CA LEU A 157 19.33 -3.48 0.59
C LEU A 157 20.51 -2.57 1.00
N GLU A 158 20.73 -1.48 0.27
CA GLU A 158 21.76 -0.51 0.60
C GLU A 158 21.52 0.14 1.96
N LYS A 159 20.26 0.56 2.22
CA LYS A 159 19.91 1.28 3.44
C LYS A 159 19.84 0.39 4.69
N TYR A 160 19.24 -0.79 4.58
CA TYR A 160 18.89 -1.63 5.72
C TYR A 160 19.63 -2.96 5.78
N GLY A 161 20.56 -3.17 4.85
CA GLY A 161 21.31 -4.43 4.74
C GLY A 161 20.48 -5.58 4.14
N LYS A 162 21.16 -6.71 3.92
CA LYS A 162 20.58 -7.85 3.20
C LYS A 162 19.37 -8.46 3.91
N GLU A 163 19.45 -8.66 5.21
CA GLU A 163 18.40 -9.31 5.99
C GLU A 163 17.14 -8.44 6.02
N THR A 164 17.22 -7.26 6.60
CA THR A 164 16.11 -6.31 6.75
C THR A 164 15.59 -5.81 5.40
N GLY A 165 16.48 -5.40 4.50
CA GLY A 165 16.10 -4.87 3.19
C GLY A 165 15.39 -5.88 2.29
N SER A 166 15.76 -7.19 2.38
CA SER A 166 15.04 -8.25 1.64
C SER A 166 13.67 -8.56 2.23
N ALA A 167 13.49 -8.33 3.53
CA ALA A 167 12.25 -8.64 4.24
C ALA A 167 11.15 -7.58 4.04
N ILE A 168 11.50 -6.36 3.61
CA ILE A 168 10.51 -5.30 3.32
C ILE A 168 9.74 -5.68 2.04
N PRO A 169 8.41 -5.90 2.10
CA PRO A 169 7.66 -6.26 0.92
C PRO A 169 7.60 -5.12 -0.10
N ILE A 170 7.69 -5.47 -1.40
CA ILE A 170 7.41 -4.58 -2.52
C ILE A 170 6.14 -5.08 -3.21
N ILE A 171 5.14 -4.21 -3.33
CA ILE A 171 3.87 -4.52 -3.97
C ILE A 171 3.64 -3.62 -5.18
N TYR A 172 2.92 -4.13 -6.17
CA TYR A 172 2.57 -3.38 -7.37
C TYR A 172 1.11 -2.94 -7.33
N GLY A 173 0.86 -1.66 -7.60
CA GLY A 173 -0.45 -1.07 -7.87
C GLY A 173 -0.62 -0.78 -9.37
N GLY A 174 -1.85 -0.81 -9.83
CA GLY A 174 -2.19 -0.55 -11.21
C GLY A 174 -3.27 -1.51 -11.70
N ARG A 175 -3.46 -1.58 -13.04
CA ARG A 175 -4.47 -2.45 -13.64
C ARG A 175 -4.05 -3.91 -13.54
N SER A 176 -4.59 -4.64 -12.55
CA SER A 176 -4.32 -6.05 -12.28
C SER A 176 -5.47 -6.91 -12.80
N THR A 177 -5.11 -7.99 -13.51
CA THR A 177 -5.99 -9.10 -13.88
C THR A 177 -5.37 -10.41 -13.41
N PRO A 178 -6.11 -11.53 -13.35
CA PRO A 178 -5.52 -12.83 -12.98
C PRO A 178 -4.30 -13.20 -13.82
N GLU A 179 -4.35 -12.99 -15.15
CA GLU A 179 -3.27 -13.32 -16.07
C GLU A 179 -2.02 -12.45 -15.81
N ARG A 180 -2.21 -11.15 -15.66
CA ARG A 180 -1.11 -10.22 -15.33
C ARG A 180 -0.50 -10.51 -13.98
N THR A 181 -1.33 -10.89 -13.00
CA THR A 181 -0.88 -11.27 -11.65
C THR A 181 0.15 -12.39 -11.70
N LEU A 182 -0.08 -13.43 -12.49
CA LEU A 182 0.86 -14.55 -12.63
C LEU A 182 2.22 -14.10 -13.15
N VAL A 183 2.23 -13.23 -14.17
CA VAL A 183 3.47 -12.74 -14.79
C VAL A 183 4.21 -11.78 -13.84
N ILE A 184 3.51 -10.83 -13.24
CA ILE A 184 4.10 -9.86 -12.31
C ILE A 184 4.71 -10.55 -11.09
N LEU A 185 4.00 -11.48 -10.47
CA LEU A 185 4.49 -12.20 -9.28
C LEU A 185 5.52 -13.30 -9.59
N ALA A 186 5.82 -13.56 -10.86
CA ALA A 186 6.96 -14.39 -11.23
C ALA A 186 8.31 -13.69 -10.90
N ASP A 187 8.34 -12.36 -10.80
CA ASP A 187 9.51 -11.61 -10.38
C ASP A 187 9.79 -11.81 -8.89
N SER A 188 11.07 -12.06 -8.56
CA SER A 188 11.51 -12.29 -7.18
C SER A 188 11.47 -11.03 -6.29
N ASN A 189 11.48 -9.84 -6.89
CA ASN A 189 11.48 -8.57 -6.16
C ASN A 189 10.06 -8.06 -5.83
N ILE A 190 9.01 -8.64 -6.42
CA ILE A 190 7.62 -8.23 -6.19
C ILE A 190 6.94 -9.24 -5.28
N ASP A 191 6.50 -8.81 -4.11
CA ASP A 191 5.98 -9.68 -3.06
C ASP A 191 4.44 -9.71 -3.05
N GLY A 192 3.79 -8.84 -3.81
CA GLY A 192 2.33 -8.79 -3.83
C GLY A 192 1.73 -7.69 -4.66
N LEU A 193 0.45 -7.42 -4.41
CA LEU A 193 -0.34 -6.44 -5.15
C LEU A 193 -1.10 -5.52 -4.19
N ILE A 194 -1.33 -4.26 -4.62
CA ILE A 194 -2.38 -3.41 -4.08
C ILE A 194 -3.47 -3.26 -5.13
N LEU A 195 -4.70 -3.59 -4.74
CA LEU A 195 -5.87 -3.61 -5.60
C LEU A 195 -6.76 -2.41 -5.27
N GLY A 196 -7.08 -1.62 -6.28
CA GLY A 196 -8.13 -0.59 -6.21
C GLY A 196 -9.42 -1.13 -6.85
N SER A 197 -9.72 -0.70 -8.09
CA SER A 197 -10.91 -1.16 -8.82
C SER A 197 -10.95 -2.67 -9.10
N ALA A 198 -9.83 -3.36 -8.96
CA ALA A 198 -9.76 -4.80 -9.10
C ALA A 198 -10.36 -5.56 -7.90
N CYS A 199 -10.63 -4.86 -6.77
CA CYS A 199 -11.34 -5.42 -5.63
C CYS A 199 -12.75 -4.82 -5.42
N ASP A 200 -13.35 -4.24 -6.46
CA ASP A 200 -14.71 -3.69 -6.39
C ASP A 200 -15.79 -4.77 -6.23
N THR A 201 -15.48 -6.02 -6.60
CA THR A 201 -16.33 -7.19 -6.36
C THR A 201 -15.51 -8.35 -5.82
N VAL A 202 -16.13 -9.16 -4.97
CA VAL A 202 -15.53 -10.39 -4.41
C VAL A 202 -15.06 -11.33 -5.52
N GLN A 203 -15.82 -11.46 -6.59
CA GLN A 203 -15.49 -12.34 -7.71
C GLN A 203 -14.19 -11.95 -8.41
N LYS A 204 -13.96 -10.63 -8.66
CA LYS A 204 -12.69 -10.15 -9.24
C LYS A 204 -11.52 -10.41 -8.29
N THR A 205 -11.72 -10.11 -7.02
CA THR A 205 -10.71 -10.34 -5.97
C THR A 205 -10.36 -11.82 -5.88
N GLN A 206 -11.34 -12.71 -5.93
CA GLN A 206 -11.13 -14.18 -5.93
C GLN A 206 -10.25 -14.62 -7.09
N GLY A 207 -10.53 -14.16 -8.31
CA GLY A 207 -9.72 -14.49 -9.49
C GLY A 207 -8.26 -14.08 -9.35
N ILE A 208 -7.99 -12.91 -8.78
CA ILE A 208 -6.63 -12.44 -8.51
C ILE A 208 -5.97 -13.28 -7.40
N ILE A 209 -6.68 -13.59 -6.33
CA ILE A 209 -6.17 -14.47 -5.25
C ILE A 209 -5.81 -15.84 -5.79
N ASP A 210 -6.64 -16.42 -6.65
CA ASP A 210 -6.37 -17.73 -7.26
C ASP A 210 -5.11 -17.68 -8.14
N ALA A 211 -4.89 -16.61 -8.88
CA ALA A 211 -3.66 -16.38 -9.61
C ALA A 211 -2.45 -16.20 -8.67
N MET A 212 -2.60 -15.45 -7.57
CA MET A 212 -1.56 -15.31 -6.55
C MET A 212 -1.16 -16.66 -5.94
N LYS A 213 -2.12 -17.55 -5.69
CA LYS A 213 -1.84 -18.90 -5.17
C LYS A 213 -1.02 -19.73 -6.16
N GLN A 214 -1.28 -19.58 -7.46
CA GLN A 214 -0.56 -20.29 -8.53
C GLN A 214 0.83 -19.72 -8.82
N ALA A 215 1.09 -18.45 -8.51
CA ALA A 215 2.40 -17.85 -8.67
C ALA A 215 3.45 -18.61 -7.84
N LYS A 216 4.73 -18.52 -8.28
CA LYS A 216 5.85 -19.21 -7.60
C LYS A 216 5.78 -19.03 -6.09
N PRO A 217 6.05 -20.10 -5.30
CA PRO A 217 5.98 -20.00 -3.85
C PRO A 217 6.98 -18.95 -3.35
N LYS A 218 6.44 -17.99 -2.62
CA LYS A 218 7.20 -17.01 -1.82
C LYS A 218 6.90 -17.28 -0.35
N THR A 219 7.81 -16.94 0.52
CA THR A 219 7.65 -17.09 1.98
C THR A 219 6.49 -16.25 2.52
N SER A 220 6.13 -15.17 1.82
CA SER A 220 4.97 -14.33 2.11
C SER A 220 4.46 -13.69 0.83
N LYS A 221 3.14 -13.64 0.68
CA LYS A 221 2.45 -12.93 -0.41
C LYS A 221 1.62 -11.81 0.22
N VAL A 222 1.78 -10.60 -0.29
CA VAL A 222 1.06 -9.43 0.23
C VAL A 222 -0.11 -9.10 -0.69
N LEU A 223 -1.30 -9.05 -0.13
CA LEU A 223 -2.49 -8.54 -0.79
C LEU A 223 -2.99 -7.32 -0.03
N HIS A 224 -2.99 -6.16 -0.67
CA HIS A 224 -3.56 -4.95 -0.10
C HIS A 224 -4.85 -4.61 -0.84
N ALA A 225 -6.00 -4.80 -0.22
CA ALA A 225 -7.31 -4.44 -0.76
C ALA A 225 -7.64 -2.99 -0.36
N ASN A 226 -7.47 -2.05 -1.27
CA ASN A 226 -7.81 -0.64 -1.09
C ASN A 226 -9.19 -0.37 -1.71
N PHE A 227 -10.22 -0.33 -0.90
CA PHE A 227 -11.60 -0.18 -1.33
C PHE A 227 -11.98 1.25 -1.71
N LYS A 228 -11.08 2.21 -1.50
CA LYS A 228 -11.31 3.63 -1.84
C LYS A 228 -12.60 4.16 -1.20
N ALA A 229 -13.52 4.68 -2.01
CA ALA A 229 -14.83 5.17 -1.57
C ALA A 229 -15.97 4.15 -1.79
N ILE A 230 -15.64 2.89 -2.05
CA ILE A 230 -16.64 1.83 -2.25
C ILE A 230 -17.31 1.54 -0.90
N ASN A 231 -18.63 1.59 -0.87
CA ASN A 231 -19.40 1.19 0.30
C ASN A 231 -19.40 -0.33 0.42
N LEU A 232 -18.86 -0.84 1.52
CA LEU A 232 -18.74 -2.27 1.79
C LEU A 232 -19.91 -2.85 2.62
N SER A 233 -20.99 -2.10 2.83
CA SER A 233 -22.08 -2.53 3.71
C SER A 233 -22.69 -3.89 3.33
N ASP A 234 -22.73 -4.24 2.04
CA ASP A 234 -23.28 -5.50 1.55
C ASP A 234 -22.24 -6.63 1.35
N PRO A 235 -21.02 -6.37 0.85
CA PRO A 235 -20.04 -7.43 0.57
C PRO A 235 -19.18 -7.84 1.77
N TYR A 236 -19.38 -7.30 2.97
CA TYR A 236 -18.54 -7.56 4.14
C TYR A 236 -18.34 -9.04 4.45
N GLU A 237 -19.42 -9.76 4.58
CA GLU A 237 -19.42 -11.19 4.88
C GLU A 237 -18.68 -11.99 3.81
N GLU A 238 -18.85 -11.62 2.54
CA GLU A 238 -18.21 -12.30 1.43
C GLU A 238 -16.70 -12.07 1.40
N TYR A 239 -16.25 -10.83 1.62
CA TYR A 239 -14.82 -10.52 1.74
C TYR A 239 -14.19 -11.15 2.97
N ALA A 240 -14.86 -11.13 4.12
CA ALA A 240 -14.40 -11.79 5.33
C ALA A 240 -14.23 -13.29 5.09
N ARG A 241 -15.19 -13.95 4.44
CA ARG A 241 -15.13 -15.36 4.06
C ARG A 241 -13.96 -15.63 3.11
N LEU A 242 -13.78 -14.77 2.09
CA LEU A 242 -12.70 -14.87 1.13
C LEU A 242 -11.33 -14.80 1.81
N PHE A 243 -11.11 -13.81 2.67
CA PHE A 243 -9.83 -13.62 3.34
C PHE A 243 -9.55 -14.69 4.39
N ARG A 244 -10.56 -15.22 5.05
CA ARG A 244 -10.44 -16.37 5.98
C ARG A 244 -10.05 -17.67 5.29
N ALA A 245 -10.43 -17.83 4.03
CA ALA A 245 -10.05 -19.01 3.23
C ALA A 245 -8.58 -19.01 2.80
N LEU A 246 -7.81 -17.94 3.10
CA LEU A 246 -6.39 -17.84 2.78
C LEU A 246 -5.53 -18.50 3.87
N ASP A 247 -4.43 -19.10 3.44
CA ASP A 247 -3.45 -19.73 4.32
C ASP A 247 -2.47 -18.71 4.94
N ASP A 248 -1.55 -19.18 5.76
CA ASP A 248 -0.57 -18.37 6.48
C ASP A 248 0.55 -17.80 5.58
N SER A 249 0.62 -18.18 4.31
CA SER A 249 1.51 -17.55 3.32
C SER A 249 1.05 -16.16 2.91
N PHE A 250 -0.20 -15.77 3.27
CA PHE A 250 -0.74 -14.45 2.92
C PHE A 250 -0.67 -13.47 4.09
N THR A 251 -0.22 -12.26 3.76
CA THR A 251 -0.41 -11.06 4.58
C THR A 251 -1.40 -10.14 3.86
N ILE A 252 -2.51 -9.82 4.51
CA ILE A 252 -3.60 -9.05 3.91
C ILE A 252 -3.73 -7.72 4.62
N TYR A 253 -3.72 -6.65 3.85
CA TYR A 253 -4.09 -5.32 4.29
C TYR A 253 -5.46 -4.97 3.72
N ILE A 254 -6.34 -4.48 4.56
CA ILE A 254 -7.68 -4.02 4.16
C ILE A 254 -7.75 -2.53 4.47
N SER A 255 -8.00 -1.72 3.44
CA SER A 255 -8.18 -0.27 3.57
C SER A 255 -9.58 0.11 3.10
N PRO A 256 -10.57 0.07 4.00
CA PRO A 256 -11.93 0.54 3.72
C PRO A 256 -11.98 2.07 3.66
N SER A 257 -13.11 2.63 3.26
CA SER A 257 -13.36 4.06 3.44
C SER A 257 -13.24 4.45 4.92
N HIS A 258 -12.91 5.69 5.22
CA HIS A 258 -12.79 6.14 6.61
C HIS A 258 -14.11 5.99 7.39
N SER A 259 -15.26 6.10 6.72
CA SER A 259 -16.58 5.87 7.32
C SER A 259 -16.81 4.42 7.74
N ASP A 260 -16.19 3.48 7.04
CA ASP A 260 -16.40 2.04 7.23
C ASP A 260 -15.38 1.39 8.17
N LEU A 261 -14.32 2.09 8.57
CA LEU A 261 -13.25 1.55 9.41
C LEU A 261 -13.79 0.80 10.64
N ARG A 262 -14.69 1.40 11.41
CA ARG A 262 -15.27 0.78 12.62
C ARG A 262 -16.13 -0.44 12.32
N ALA A 263 -16.90 -0.39 11.23
CA ALA A 263 -17.76 -1.49 10.83
C ALA A 263 -16.93 -2.72 10.43
N VAL A 264 -15.80 -2.49 9.70
CA VAL A 264 -14.85 -3.57 9.33
C VAL A 264 -14.19 -4.17 10.55
N VAL A 265 -13.77 -3.35 11.53
CA VAL A 265 -13.22 -3.86 12.80
C VAL A 265 -14.20 -4.79 13.47
N SER A 266 -15.46 -4.37 13.60
CA SER A 266 -16.49 -5.19 14.24
C SER A 266 -16.68 -6.53 13.53
N ALA A 267 -16.72 -6.53 12.19
CA ALA A 267 -16.86 -7.76 11.41
C ALA A 267 -15.64 -8.69 11.53
N LEU A 268 -14.42 -8.15 11.64
CA LEU A 268 -13.20 -8.96 11.77
C LEU A 268 -12.95 -9.48 13.19
N VAL A 269 -13.40 -8.75 14.23
CA VAL A 269 -13.15 -9.10 15.64
C VAL A 269 -14.19 -10.10 16.17
N HIS A 270 -15.42 -10.04 15.71
CA HIS A 270 -16.48 -10.98 16.16
C HIS A 270 -16.30 -12.43 15.71
N GLU A 271 -15.22 -12.73 14.98
CA GLU A 271 -14.98 -14.04 14.39
C GLU A 271 -13.59 -14.65 14.76
N GLN A 272 -12.91 -14.05 15.73
CA GLN A 272 -11.77 -14.65 16.42
C GLN A 272 -12.23 -15.33 17.73
#